data_6db3835053d8c12d75a5902b90d6bea9
#
_entry.id   6db3835053d8c12d75a5902b90d6bea9
#
_cell.length_a   1.000
_cell.length_b   1.000
_cell.length_c   1.000
_cell.angle_alpha   90.00
_cell.angle_beta   90.00
_cell.angle_gamma   90.00
#
_symmetry.space_group_name_H-M   'P 1'
#
loop_
_entity.id
_entity.type
_entity.pdbx_description
1 polymer ?
#
loop_
_entity_poly.entity_id
_entity_poly.type
_entity_poly.pdbx_seq_one_letter_code
_entity_poly.pdbx_strand_id
1 'polypeptide(L)'
;MARGKVITTHLRTGDPNGIRTVFISNKICEMIVFPKSEFEMVSKMEESSRPALYILLGEDENGSAQAYIGESTNGVKRIYNHKSHKLFWNKCLMFVAKDESINKADVQYLERKAIDLATDCAQYGVMNEQSGKEISLSNYQIDIMEEFFDDVRLLASFIGCPIFEKQEKTKMKNGENLFHIKVRDCDAHGIFNETDHSMRILKGSLLPQSTVPSYRDGEKRNAIIAAMSKPTKDGFWELQRDYVLASPSTAASYCSGRSCNGWMHWINDEGQSLDELYRNE
;
A
#
# COMPACT_ATOMS: atom_id res chain seq x y z
N MET A 1 10.50 -18.92 16.03
CA MET A 1 10.70 -18.87 14.57
C MET A 1 9.36 -18.73 13.91
N ALA A 2 9.21 -17.78 12.96
CA ALA A 2 8.00 -17.65 12.16
C ALA A 2 7.84 -18.91 11.28
N ARG A 3 6.62 -19.46 11.21
CA ARG A 3 6.34 -20.61 10.34
C ARG A 3 5.97 -20.12 8.94
N GLY A 4 6.49 -20.79 7.90
CA GLY A 4 6.09 -20.52 6.53
C GLY A 4 4.58 -20.74 6.33
N LYS A 5 3.96 -19.95 5.45
CA LYS A 5 2.55 -20.10 5.05
C LYS A 5 2.48 -20.38 3.56
N VAL A 6 1.56 -21.25 3.15
CA VAL A 6 1.30 -21.55 1.74
C VAL A 6 0.08 -20.74 1.32
N ILE A 7 0.26 -19.85 0.34
CA ILE A 7 -0.81 -19.06 -0.25
C ILE A 7 -1.08 -19.62 -1.65
N THR A 8 -2.33 -19.92 -1.93
CA THR A 8 -2.79 -20.41 -3.23
C THR A 8 -3.57 -19.30 -3.93
N THR A 9 -3.27 -19.09 -5.21
CA THR A 9 -4.01 -18.18 -6.08
C THR A 9 -4.62 -18.97 -7.23
N HIS A 10 -5.94 -18.91 -7.37
CA HIS A 10 -6.68 -19.49 -8.49
C HIS A 10 -7.13 -18.37 -9.43
N LEU A 11 -6.65 -18.40 -10.66
CA LEU A 11 -7.05 -17.47 -11.72
C LEU A 11 -8.32 -18.01 -12.38
N ARG A 12 -9.49 -17.48 -12.00
CA ARG A 12 -10.81 -17.99 -12.45
C ARG A 12 -11.01 -17.88 -13.96
N THR A 13 -10.38 -16.90 -14.59
CA THR A 13 -10.46 -16.64 -16.05
C THR A 13 -9.13 -16.91 -16.76
N GLY A 14 -8.10 -17.37 -16.04
CA GLY A 14 -6.74 -17.50 -16.58
C GLY A 14 -5.99 -16.17 -16.72
N ASP A 15 -6.66 -15.04 -16.53
CA ASP A 15 -6.04 -13.69 -16.56
C ASP A 15 -5.53 -13.31 -15.16
N PRO A 16 -4.23 -12.98 -14.99
CA PRO A 16 -3.68 -12.48 -13.73
C PRO A 16 -4.34 -11.19 -13.22
N ASN A 17 -4.91 -10.38 -14.09
CA ASN A 17 -5.60 -9.13 -13.75
C ASN A 17 -7.12 -9.29 -13.60
N GLY A 18 -7.66 -10.46 -13.95
CA GLY A 18 -9.07 -10.80 -13.83
C GLY A 18 -9.48 -11.24 -12.43
N ILE A 19 -10.52 -12.10 -12.38
CA ILE A 19 -11.02 -12.65 -11.11
C ILE A 19 -10.02 -13.64 -10.54
N ARG A 20 -9.58 -13.42 -9.31
CA ARG A 20 -8.67 -14.29 -8.56
C ARG A 20 -9.27 -14.67 -7.22
N THR A 21 -9.18 -15.94 -6.88
CA THR A 21 -9.44 -16.44 -5.53
C THR A 21 -8.11 -16.70 -4.85
N VAL A 22 -7.84 -16.08 -3.72
CA VAL A 22 -6.57 -16.16 -2.98
C VAL A 22 -6.85 -16.61 -1.56
N PHE A 23 -6.16 -17.63 -1.09
CA PHE A 23 -6.37 -18.17 0.26
C PHE A 23 -5.10 -18.82 0.83
N ILE A 24 -5.06 -18.92 2.16
CA ILE A 24 -4.05 -19.69 2.87
C ILE A 24 -4.57 -21.12 2.99
N SER A 25 -3.74 -22.14 2.66
CA SER A 25 -4.17 -23.52 2.48
C SER A 25 -4.90 -24.14 3.68
N ASN A 26 -4.49 -23.78 4.91
CA ASN A 26 -5.04 -24.34 6.16
C ASN A 26 -5.94 -23.35 6.92
N LYS A 27 -6.49 -22.35 6.24
CA LYS A 27 -7.33 -21.29 6.83
C LYS A 27 -8.68 -21.22 6.13
N ILE A 28 -9.68 -20.74 6.86
CA ILE A 28 -11.04 -20.58 6.35
C ILE A 28 -11.20 -19.26 5.55
N CYS A 29 -10.37 -18.25 5.81
CA CYS A 29 -10.42 -16.99 5.09
C CYS A 29 -10.06 -17.19 3.61
N GLU A 30 -10.92 -16.72 2.74
CA GLU A 30 -10.73 -16.66 1.30
C GLU A 30 -10.98 -15.24 0.80
N MET A 31 -10.09 -14.74 -0.07
CA MET A 31 -10.22 -13.44 -0.69
C MET A 31 -10.52 -13.58 -2.18
N ILE A 32 -11.60 -12.95 -2.63
CA ILE A 32 -11.93 -12.82 -4.06
C ILE A 32 -11.53 -11.42 -4.51
N VAL A 33 -10.59 -11.35 -5.45
CA VAL A 33 -10.08 -10.09 -6.02
C VAL A 33 -10.59 -9.96 -7.43
N PHE A 34 -11.19 -8.82 -7.76
CA PHE A 34 -11.71 -8.59 -9.11
C PHE A 34 -11.75 -7.11 -9.48
N PRO A 35 -11.57 -6.77 -10.77
CA PRO A 35 -11.80 -5.44 -11.29
C PRO A 35 -13.30 -5.16 -11.41
N LYS A 36 -13.70 -3.89 -11.36
CA LYS A 36 -15.11 -3.46 -11.45
C LYS A 36 -15.82 -3.98 -12.71
N SER A 37 -15.10 -4.14 -13.80
CA SER A 37 -15.60 -4.70 -15.07
C SER A 37 -16.13 -6.12 -14.96
N GLU A 38 -15.56 -6.92 -14.04
CA GLU A 38 -15.89 -8.34 -13.85
C GLU A 38 -17.00 -8.57 -12.80
N PHE A 39 -17.60 -7.51 -12.30
CA PHE A 39 -18.63 -7.57 -11.25
C PHE A 39 -19.77 -8.55 -11.58
N GLU A 40 -20.28 -8.54 -12.82
CA GLU A 40 -21.40 -9.37 -13.25
C GLU A 40 -21.04 -10.87 -13.22
N MET A 41 -19.80 -11.22 -13.51
CA MET A 41 -19.32 -12.60 -13.42
C MET A 41 -19.19 -13.03 -11.96
N VAL A 42 -18.61 -12.19 -11.12
CA VAL A 42 -18.47 -12.45 -9.67
C VAL A 42 -19.84 -12.61 -9.02
N SER A 43 -20.85 -11.83 -9.42
CA SER A 43 -22.20 -11.89 -8.83
C SER A 43 -22.90 -13.25 -9.02
N LYS A 44 -22.43 -14.08 -9.96
CA LYS A 44 -22.96 -15.43 -10.23
C LYS A 44 -22.19 -16.54 -9.49
N MET A 45 -21.11 -16.20 -8.79
CA MET A 45 -20.34 -17.17 -8.03
C MET A 45 -21.06 -17.51 -6.72
N GLU A 46 -20.95 -18.76 -6.29
CA GLU A 46 -21.58 -19.23 -5.05
C GLU A 46 -21.05 -18.45 -3.83
N GLU A 47 -19.74 -18.26 -3.76
CA GLU A 47 -19.06 -17.57 -2.66
C GLU A 47 -19.52 -16.11 -2.50
N SER A 48 -20.02 -15.52 -3.59
CA SER A 48 -20.51 -14.14 -3.61
C SER A 48 -21.86 -13.93 -2.90
N SER A 49 -22.51 -14.99 -2.46
CA SER A 49 -23.73 -14.92 -1.65
C SER A 49 -23.47 -14.98 -0.15
N ARG A 50 -22.24 -15.27 0.26
CA ARG A 50 -21.86 -15.45 1.68
C ARG A 50 -21.67 -14.11 2.38
N PRO A 51 -21.79 -14.08 3.73
CA PRO A 51 -21.37 -12.90 4.50
C PRO A 51 -19.93 -12.52 4.18
N ALA A 52 -19.68 -11.22 3.95
CA ALA A 52 -18.40 -10.73 3.48
C ALA A 52 -17.98 -9.41 4.11
N LEU A 53 -16.71 -9.27 4.40
CA LEU A 53 -16.01 -7.99 4.47
C LEU A 53 -15.53 -7.65 3.06
N TYR A 54 -15.71 -6.40 2.57
CA TYR A 54 -15.18 -6.01 1.28
C TYR A 54 -14.47 -4.65 1.34
N ILE A 55 -13.50 -4.49 0.46
CA ILE A 55 -12.73 -3.26 0.29
C ILE A 55 -12.80 -2.85 -1.17
N LEU A 56 -13.36 -1.68 -1.44
CA LEU A 56 -13.37 -1.05 -2.75
C LEU A 56 -12.17 -0.12 -2.84
N LEU A 57 -11.32 -0.31 -3.83
CA LEU A 57 -10.09 0.45 -4.05
C LEU A 57 -10.18 1.24 -5.36
N GLY A 58 -9.65 2.45 -5.34
CA GLY A 58 -9.56 3.32 -6.50
C GLY A 58 -8.77 4.58 -6.19
N GLU A 59 -9.03 5.63 -6.95
CA GLU A 59 -8.34 6.91 -6.84
C GLU A 59 -9.35 8.05 -6.90
N ASP A 60 -9.03 9.17 -6.27
CA ASP A 60 -9.77 10.42 -6.44
C ASP A 60 -9.36 11.14 -7.75
N GLU A 61 -9.98 12.30 -8.00
CA GLU A 61 -9.70 13.13 -9.18
C GLU A 61 -8.24 13.63 -9.25
N ASN A 62 -7.53 13.62 -8.12
CA ASN A 62 -6.13 14.02 -8.01
C ASN A 62 -5.16 12.85 -8.09
N GLY A 63 -5.65 11.60 -8.31
CA GLY A 63 -4.84 10.39 -8.33
C GLY A 63 -4.42 9.89 -6.94
N SER A 64 -5.04 10.40 -5.87
CA SER A 64 -4.77 9.90 -4.51
C SER A 64 -5.55 8.62 -4.25
N ALA A 65 -4.86 7.61 -3.70
CA ALA A 65 -5.45 6.31 -3.42
C ALA A 65 -6.60 6.43 -2.40
N GLN A 66 -7.76 5.89 -2.75
CA GLN A 66 -8.98 5.90 -1.95
C GLN A 66 -9.44 4.48 -1.67
N ALA A 67 -10.02 4.28 -0.50
CA ALA A 67 -10.63 3.02 -0.10
C ALA A 67 -11.99 3.23 0.55
N TYR A 68 -12.91 2.32 0.29
CA TYR A 68 -14.15 2.19 1.05
C TYR A 68 -14.24 0.76 1.58
N ILE A 69 -14.48 0.62 2.87
CA ILE A 69 -14.60 -0.66 3.56
C ILE A 69 -16.08 -0.87 3.93
N GLY A 70 -16.58 -2.07 3.72
CA GLY A 70 -17.98 -2.38 4.04
C GLY A 70 -18.20 -3.84 4.34
N GLU A 71 -19.33 -4.13 4.96
CA GLU A 71 -19.82 -5.48 5.21
C GLU A 71 -21.07 -5.79 4.38
N SER A 72 -21.30 -7.04 4.14
CA SER A 72 -22.54 -7.51 3.54
C SER A 72 -22.89 -8.90 4.06
N THR A 73 -24.15 -9.12 4.44
CA THR A 73 -24.66 -10.47 4.73
C THR A 73 -24.92 -11.29 3.48
N ASN A 74 -24.93 -10.65 2.33
CA ASN A 74 -25.09 -11.27 1.03
C ASN A 74 -24.12 -10.60 0.06
N GLY A 75 -22.83 -10.89 0.22
CA GLY A 75 -21.64 -10.46 -0.49
C GLY A 75 -21.85 -9.32 -1.49
N VAL A 76 -22.10 -9.67 -2.75
CA VAL A 76 -22.16 -8.72 -3.84
C VAL A 76 -23.41 -7.83 -3.88
N LYS A 77 -24.51 -8.17 -3.24
CA LYS A 77 -25.73 -7.32 -3.33
C LYS A 77 -25.51 -5.90 -2.83
N ARG A 78 -24.75 -5.73 -1.76
CA ARG A 78 -24.45 -4.40 -1.24
C ARG A 78 -23.43 -3.68 -2.11
N ILE A 79 -22.46 -4.40 -2.67
CA ILE A 79 -21.47 -3.86 -3.61
C ILE A 79 -22.17 -3.35 -4.89
N TYR A 80 -23.24 -4.01 -5.34
CA TYR A 80 -24.04 -3.57 -6.48
C TYR A 80 -24.56 -2.13 -6.30
N ASN A 81 -25.08 -1.80 -5.13
CA ASN A 81 -25.56 -0.46 -4.83
C ASN A 81 -24.43 0.59 -4.88
N HIS A 82 -23.20 0.19 -4.57
CA HIS A 82 -22.02 1.05 -4.69
C HIS A 82 -21.50 1.18 -6.10
N LYS A 83 -21.83 0.25 -7.01
CA LYS A 83 -21.43 0.31 -8.44
C LYS A 83 -21.93 1.58 -9.13
N SER A 84 -23.13 2.04 -8.77
CA SER A 84 -23.78 3.23 -9.35
C SER A 84 -23.50 4.53 -8.59
N HIS A 85 -23.28 4.47 -7.29
CA HIS A 85 -23.17 5.65 -6.41
C HIS A 85 -21.71 6.01 -6.03
N LYS A 86 -20.79 5.03 -6.07
CA LYS A 86 -19.37 5.26 -5.78
C LYS A 86 -18.55 5.00 -7.04
N LEU A 87 -18.29 6.04 -7.82
CA LEU A 87 -17.61 5.93 -9.09
C LEU A 87 -16.09 5.72 -8.99
N PHE A 88 -15.49 6.07 -7.85
CA PHE A 88 -14.04 6.11 -7.65
C PHE A 88 -13.36 4.74 -7.76
N TRP A 89 -14.03 3.63 -7.40
CA TRP A 89 -13.37 2.34 -7.31
C TRP A 89 -13.23 1.62 -8.67
N ASN A 90 -12.13 0.93 -8.82
CA ASN A 90 -11.80 0.11 -9.99
C ASN A 90 -11.50 -1.35 -9.62
N LYS A 91 -11.20 -1.65 -8.36
CA LYS A 91 -10.86 -2.99 -7.85
C LYS A 91 -11.61 -3.27 -6.53
N CYS A 92 -12.04 -4.50 -6.35
CA CYS A 92 -12.64 -4.98 -5.11
C CYS A 92 -11.84 -6.14 -4.53
N LEU A 93 -11.65 -6.12 -3.22
CA LEU A 93 -11.20 -7.25 -2.40
C LEU A 93 -12.40 -7.68 -1.56
N MET A 94 -12.90 -8.89 -1.74
CA MET A 94 -14.01 -9.43 -0.97
C MET A 94 -13.51 -10.64 -0.18
N PHE A 95 -13.66 -10.59 1.14
CA PHE A 95 -13.23 -11.63 2.07
C PHE A 95 -14.44 -12.38 2.59
N VAL A 96 -14.44 -13.68 2.40
CA VAL A 96 -15.49 -14.61 2.82
C VAL A 96 -14.89 -15.79 3.58
N ALA A 97 -15.70 -16.51 4.35
CA ALA A 97 -15.29 -17.83 4.82
C ALA A 97 -15.55 -18.90 3.75
N LYS A 98 -14.70 -19.92 3.67
CA LYS A 98 -14.89 -21.09 2.79
C LYS A 98 -16.13 -21.91 3.16
N ASP A 99 -16.59 -21.73 4.39
CA ASP A 99 -17.76 -22.40 4.98
C ASP A 99 -18.80 -21.38 5.49
N GLU A 100 -19.82 -21.82 6.17
CA GLU A 100 -20.89 -20.99 6.74
C GLU A 100 -20.59 -20.54 8.19
N SER A 101 -19.34 -20.57 8.63
CA SER A 101 -18.94 -20.27 10.01
C SER A 101 -19.07 -18.80 10.39
N ILE A 102 -19.15 -17.90 9.41
CA ILE A 102 -19.22 -16.44 9.63
C ILE A 102 -20.64 -15.92 9.39
N ASN A 103 -21.12 -15.11 10.32
CA ASN A 103 -22.45 -14.52 10.30
C ASN A 103 -22.41 -12.98 10.22
N LYS A 104 -23.59 -12.35 10.31
CA LYS A 104 -23.74 -10.88 10.22
C LYS A 104 -22.96 -10.14 11.31
N ALA A 105 -23.00 -10.60 12.55
CA ALA A 105 -22.32 -9.92 13.64
C ALA A 105 -20.80 -9.95 13.46
N ASP A 106 -20.30 -11.06 12.93
CA ASP A 106 -18.87 -11.27 12.65
C ASP A 106 -18.37 -10.28 11.58
N VAL A 107 -19.08 -10.16 10.44
CA VAL A 107 -18.65 -9.23 9.38
C VAL A 107 -18.80 -7.77 9.78
N GLN A 108 -19.74 -7.43 10.67
CA GLN A 108 -19.86 -6.08 11.23
C GLN A 108 -18.70 -5.76 12.19
N TYR A 109 -18.26 -6.74 12.99
CA TYR A 109 -17.07 -6.60 13.83
C TYR A 109 -15.82 -6.39 12.97
N LEU A 110 -15.66 -7.21 11.91
CA LEU A 110 -14.55 -7.10 10.98
C LEU A 110 -14.54 -5.76 10.22
N GLU A 111 -15.72 -5.25 9.79
CA GLU A 111 -15.85 -3.95 9.13
C GLU A 111 -15.31 -2.83 10.01
N ARG A 112 -15.80 -2.74 11.26
CA ARG A 112 -15.36 -1.71 12.22
C ARG A 112 -13.84 -1.77 12.42
N LYS A 113 -13.33 -2.97 12.74
CA LYS A 113 -11.90 -3.18 12.94
C LYS A 113 -11.06 -2.79 11.73
N ALA A 114 -11.53 -3.13 10.52
CA ALA A 114 -10.87 -2.79 9.28
C ALA A 114 -10.85 -1.28 9.02
N ILE A 115 -11.97 -0.58 9.29
CA ILE A 115 -12.05 0.89 9.15
C ILE A 115 -11.09 1.56 10.13
N ASP A 116 -11.12 1.17 11.40
CA ASP A 116 -10.27 1.76 12.44
C ASP A 116 -8.79 1.57 12.10
N LEU A 117 -8.37 0.35 11.75
CA LEU A 117 -6.98 0.08 11.39
C LEU A 117 -6.55 0.77 10.09
N ALA A 118 -7.37 0.78 9.05
CA ALA A 118 -7.06 1.44 7.78
C ALA A 118 -6.91 2.96 7.97
N THR A 119 -7.73 3.56 8.83
CA THR A 119 -7.65 4.98 9.19
C THR A 119 -6.35 5.28 9.94
N ASP A 120 -5.98 4.43 10.91
CA ASP A 120 -4.73 4.56 11.66
C ASP A 120 -3.49 4.38 10.79
N CYS A 121 -3.57 3.49 9.79
CA CYS A 121 -2.47 3.24 8.86
C CYS A 121 -2.28 4.36 7.82
N ALA A 122 -3.34 5.10 7.49
CA ALA A 122 -3.32 6.26 6.59
C ALA A 122 -2.68 6.03 5.20
N GLN A 123 -2.70 4.77 4.70
CA GLN A 123 -2.17 4.41 3.38
C GLN A 123 -3.13 4.81 2.24
N TYR A 124 -4.41 4.87 2.54
CA TYR A 124 -5.50 5.24 1.64
C TYR A 124 -6.36 6.31 2.29
N GLY A 125 -6.97 7.17 1.49
CA GLY A 125 -8.08 8.01 1.95
C GLY A 125 -9.30 7.12 2.22
N VAL A 126 -9.62 6.86 3.50
CA VAL A 126 -10.77 6.03 3.88
C VAL A 126 -12.05 6.86 3.75
N MET A 127 -12.94 6.46 2.82
CA MET A 127 -14.16 7.18 2.47
C MET A 127 -15.36 6.84 3.36
N ASN A 128 -15.16 6.12 4.45
CA ASN A 128 -16.20 5.80 5.41
C ASN A 128 -16.51 7.04 6.26
N GLU A 129 -17.74 7.53 6.22
CA GLU A 129 -18.20 8.68 7.02
C GLU A 129 -18.31 8.38 8.52
N GLN A 130 -18.49 7.12 8.85
CA GLN A 130 -18.63 6.64 10.23
C GLN A 130 -17.85 5.34 10.41
N SER A 131 -17.23 5.17 11.57
CA SER A 131 -16.78 3.86 12.04
C SER A 131 -18.00 2.92 12.10
N GLY A 132 -17.81 1.65 11.71
CA GLY A 132 -18.87 0.64 11.72
C GLY A 132 -19.60 0.54 13.07
N LYS A 133 -20.74 -0.14 13.10
CA LYS A 133 -21.53 -0.30 14.33
C LYS A 133 -20.73 -1.01 15.42
N GLU A 134 -20.91 -0.57 16.65
CA GLU A 134 -20.41 -1.30 17.81
C GLU A 134 -21.22 -2.60 18.00
N ILE A 135 -20.52 -3.72 17.93
CA ILE A 135 -21.12 -5.06 18.05
C ILE A 135 -20.45 -5.76 19.23
N SER A 136 -21.28 -6.29 20.13
CA SER A 136 -20.81 -7.14 21.22
C SER A 136 -20.77 -8.60 20.74
N LEU A 137 -19.59 -9.16 20.66
CA LEU A 137 -19.35 -10.60 20.46
C LEU A 137 -18.91 -11.22 21.79
N SER A 138 -19.08 -12.55 21.93
CA SER A 138 -18.47 -13.27 23.04
C SER A 138 -16.95 -13.29 22.91
N ASN A 139 -16.22 -13.41 24.02
CA ASN A 139 -14.77 -13.37 24.01
C ASN A 139 -14.14 -14.41 23.05
N TYR A 140 -14.65 -15.64 23.05
CA TYR A 140 -14.15 -16.68 22.13
C TYR A 140 -14.44 -16.34 20.66
N GLN A 141 -15.55 -15.67 20.36
CA GLN A 141 -15.87 -15.24 18.99
C GLN A 141 -14.97 -14.08 18.56
N ILE A 142 -14.61 -13.19 19.48
CA ILE A 142 -13.61 -12.15 19.22
C ILE A 142 -12.29 -12.79 18.82
N ASP A 143 -11.79 -13.78 19.57
CA ASP A 143 -10.52 -14.45 19.25
C ASP A 143 -10.53 -15.11 17.87
N ILE A 144 -11.65 -15.73 17.47
CA ILE A 144 -11.82 -16.30 16.13
C ILE A 144 -11.78 -15.20 15.05
N MET A 145 -12.46 -14.08 15.28
CA MET A 145 -12.47 -12.97 14.32
C MET A 145 -11.14 -12.23 14.24
N GLU A 146 -10.38 -12.17 15.34
CA GLU A 146 -9.02 -11.66 15.33
C GLU A 146 -8.09 -12.50 14.43
N GLU A 147 -8.17 -13.84 14.55
CA GLU A 147 -7.41 -14.75 13.70
C GLU A 147 -7.83 -14.63 12.24
N PHE A 148 -9.13 -14.52 11.96
CA PHE A 148 -9.65 -14.28 10.62
C PHE A 148 -9.14 -12.96 10.04
N PHE A 149 -9.13 -11.91 10.87
CA PHE A 149 -8.64 -10.59 10.45
C PHE A 149 -7.13 -10.56 10.17
N ASP A 150 -6.34 -11.34 10.90
CA ASP A 150 -4.91 -11.52 10.59
C ASP A 150 -4.71 -12.15 9.20
N ASP A 151 -5.57 -13.10 8.82
CA ASP A 151 -5.55 -13.67 7.46
C ASP A 151 -6.00 -12.63 6.41
N VAL A 152 -7.01 -11.78 6.71
CA VAL A 152 -7.42 -10.65 5.85
C VAL A 152 -6.24 -9.71 5.58
N ARG A 153 -5.52 -9.30 6.63
CA ARG A 153 -4.34 -8.43 6.53
C ARG A 153 -3.24 -9.05 5.66
N LEU A 154 -2.92 -10.32 5.93
CA LEU A 154 -1.90 -11.03 5.18
C LEU A 154 -2.25 -11.16 3.70
N LEU A 155 -3.50 -11.51 3.37
CA LEU A 155 -3.94 -11.68 1.99
C LEU A 155 -3.99 -10.34 1.24
N ALA A 156 -4.42 -9.24 1.91
CA ALA A 156 -4.38 -7.91 1.33
C ALA A 156 -2.94 -7.47 1.01
N SER A 157 -2.02 -7.65 1.96
CA SER A 157 -0.59 -7.34 1.78
C SER A 157 0.03 -8.17 0.66
N PHE A 158 -0.26 -9.47 0.59
CA PHE A 158 0.26 -10.39 -0.43
C PHE A 158 -0.05 -9.94 -1.86
N ILE A 159 -1.20 -9.31 -2.11
CA ILE A 159 -1.55 -8.79 -3.43
C ILE A 159 -1.11 -7.34 -3.66
N GLY A 160 -0.27 -6.80 -2.78
CA GLY A 160 0.24 -5.43 -2.88
C GLY A 160 -0.76 -4.35 -2.45
N CYS A 161 -1.74 -4.67 -1.58
CA CYS A 161 -2.64 -3.70 -0.97
C CYS A 161 -2.25 -3.45 0.51
N PRO A 162 -1.42 -2.43 0.81
CA PRO A 162 -0.90 -2.18 2.15
C PRO A 162 -1.88 -1.41 3.05
N ILE A 163 -3.21 -1.51 2.82
CA ILE A 163 -4.24 -0.73 3.51
C ILE A 163 -4.20 -0.90 5.04
N PHE A 164 -3.76 -2.06 5.53
CA PHE A 164 -3.64 -2.39 6.95
C PHE A 164 -2.20 -2.35 7.47
N GLU A 165 -1.27 -1.89 6.66
CA GLU A 165 0.11 -1.71 7.07
C GLU A 165 0.30 -0.28 7.54
N LYS A 166 0.70 -0.13 8.80
CA LYS A 166 1.10 1.20 9.25
C LYS A 166 2.18 1.68 8.30
N GLN A 167 1.97 2.87 7.70
CA GLN A 167 3.14 3.60 7.27
C GLN A 167 4.04 3.57 8.49
N GLU A 168 5.13 2.87 8.41
CA GLU A 168 6.21 3.17 9.33
C GLU A 168 6.47 4.67 9.12
N LYS A 169 5.78 5.52 9.90
CA LYS A 169 6.39 6.80 10.25
C LYS A 169 7.71 6.32 10.75
N THR A 170 8.75 6.55 9.98
CA THR A 170 10.08 6.13 10.35
C THR A 170 10.34 6.74 11.72
N LYS A 171 9.83 6.07 12.79
CA LYS A 171 10.47 6.17 14.07
C LYS A 171 11.78 5.51 13.73
N MET A 172 12.80 6.34 13.57
CA MET A 172 14.19 5.88 13.50
C MET A 172 14.29 4.75 14.51
N LYS A 173 14.30 3.49 14.03
CA LYS A 173 14.79 2.42 14.87
C LYS A 173 16.20 2.87 15.14
N ASN A 174 16.57 2.96 16.41
CA ASN A 174 17.97 3.18 16.80
C ASN A 174 18.81 2.20 15.96
N GLY A 175 19.45 2.67 14.89
CA GLY A 175 20.19 1.85 13.94
C GLY A 175 19.83 2.00 12.45
N GLU A 176 18.73 2.67 12.05
CA GLU A 176 18.54 3.02 10.65
C GLU A 176 19.47 4.18 10.29
N ASN A 177 20.44 3.93 9.41
CA ASN A 177 21.33 4.96 8.91
C ASN A 177 20.57 5.93 8.01
N LEU A 178 20.24 7.10 8.55
CA LEU A 178 19.71 8.22 7.79
C LEU A 178 20.86 8.85 6.99
N PHE A 179 20.67 8.97 5.71
CA PHE A 179 21.58 9.66 4.80
C PHE A 179 20.93 10.90 4.25
N HIS A 180 21.73 11.91 4.00
CA HIS A 180 21.31 13.12 3.30
C HIS A 180 22.20 13.38 2.09
N ILE A 181 21.63 14.00 1.08
CA ILE A 181 22.36 14.50 -0.07
C ILE A 181 22.07 15.97 -0.24
N LYS A 182 23.11 16.79 -0.17
CA LYS A 182 23.04 18.24 -0.35
C LYS A 182 23.98 18.64 -1.48
N VAL A 183 23.45 18.68 -2.69
CA VAL A 183 24.20 18.98 -3.90
C VAL A 183 23.50 20.08 -4.67
N ARG A 184 24.09 21.28 -4.75
CA ARG A 184 23.52 22.46 -5.40
C ARG A 184 22.09 22.74 -4.90
N ASP A 185 21.10 22.50 -5.80
CA ASP A 185 19.68 22.80 -5.59
C ASP A 185 18.89 21.57 -5.09
N CYS A 186 19.52 20.65 -4.37
CA CYS A 186 18.90 19.46 -3.82
C CYS A 186 19.20 19.36 -2.33
N ASP A 187 18.17 19.16 -1.52
CA ASP A 187 18.27 18.84 -0.09
C ASP A 187 17.32 17.66 0.19
N ALA A 188 17.86 16.46 0.07
CA ALA A 188 17.07 15.23 0.18
C ALA A 188 17.62 14.32 1.26
N HIS A 189 16.69 13.63 1.93
CA HIS A 189 16.95 12.65 2.96
C HIS A 189 16.53 11.27 2.48
N GLY A 190 17.25 10.23 2.89
CA GLY A 190 16.96 8.87 2.48
C GLY A 190 17.49 7.83 3.44
N ILE A 191 16.93 6.62 3.32
CA ILE A 191 17.30 5.45 4.10
C ILE A 191 17.80 4.38 3.13
N PHE A 192 18.99 3.86 3.39
CA PHE A 192 19.59 2.79 2.61
C PHE A 192 19.15 1.43 3.13
N ASN A 193 18.75 0.55 2.22
CA ASN A 193 18.44 -0.85 2.53
C ASN A 193 19.64 -1.73 2.14
N GLU A 194 20.30 -2.29 3.14
CA GLU A 194 21.47 -3.16 2.96
C GLU A 194 21.14 -4.49 2.25
N THR A 195 19.88 -4.96 2.37
CA THR A 195 19.50 -6.28 1.85
C THR A 195 19.38 -6.30 0.32
N ASP A 196 18.79 -5.26 -0.27
CA ASP A 196 18.53 -5.16 -1.71
C ASP A 196 19.25 -3.98 -2.38
N HIS A 197 20.02 -3.22 -1.60
CA HIS A 197 20.75 -2.01 -2.01
C HIS A 197 19.82 -0.90 -2.56
N SER A 198 18.54 -0.94 -2.25
CA SER A 198 17.61 0.13 -2.61
C SER A 198 17.81 1.37 -1.73
N MET A 199 17.32 2.52 -2.23
CA MET A 199 17.34 3.78 -1.50
C MET A 199 15.94 4.36 -1.43
N ARG A 200 15.42 4.56 -0.23
CA ARG A 200 14.12 5.20 0.03
C ARG A 200 14.32 6.67 0.29
N ILE A 201 13.93 7.53 -0.64
CA ILE A 201 13.90 8.97 -0.47
C ILE A 201 12.70 9.34 0.41
N LEU A 202 12.91 10.14 1.43
CA LEU A 202 11.90 10.49 2.42
C LEU A 202 11.03 11.67 1.97
N LYS A 203 9.78 11.65 2.38
CA LYS A 203 8.86 12.80 2.31
C LYS A 203 9.51 14.05 2.92
N GLY A 204 9.26 15.21 2.32
CA GLY A 204 9.85 16.49 2.72
C GLY A 204 11.18 16.80 2.03
N SER A 205 11.76 15.86 1.27
CA SER A 205 12.94 16.13 0.45
C SER A 205 12.66 17.20 -0.59
N LEU A 206 13.59 18.14 -0.75
CA LEU A 206 13.53 19.25 -1.72
C LEU A 206 14.35 18.91 -2.96
N LEU A 207 13.71 18.88 -4.11
CA LEU A 207 14.28 18.44 -5.38
C LEU A 207 14.17 19.57 -6.43
N PRO A 208 15.16 19.78 -7.30
CA PRO A 208 15.08 20.81 -8.35
C PRO A 208 13.97 20.49 -9.35
N GLN A 209 13.27 21.52 -9.83
CA GLN A 209 12.21 21.39 -10.82
C GLN A 209 12.74 21.09 -12.23
N SER A 210 13.98 21.41 -12.50
CA SER A 210 14.65 21.18 -13.78
C SER A 210 15.81 20.19 -13.65
N THR A 211 16.17 19.57 -14.75
CA THR A 211 17.34 18.71 -14.87
C THR A 211 18.39 19.35 -15.75
N VAL A 212 19.66 18.92 -15.62
CA VAL A 212 20.70 19.37 -16.55
C VAL A 212 20.45 18.77 -17.95
N PRO A 213 20.77 19.49 -19.04
CA PRO A 213 20.52 19.02 -20.42
C PRO A 213 21.17 17.68 -20.77
N SER A 214 22.26 17.32 -20.08
CA SER A 214 22.96 16.04 -20.28
C SER A 214 22.33 14.86 -19.56
N TYR A 215 21.27 15.06 -18.76
CA TYR A 215 20.61 13.98 -18.05
C TYR A 215 19.57 13.31 -18.94
N ARG A 216 19.86 12.10 -19.42
CA ARG A 216 19.07 11.39 -20.45
C ARG A 216 17.61 11.14 -20.07
N ASP A 217 17.33 10.87 -18.80
CA ASP A 217 15.97 10.54 -18.30
C ASP A 217 15.25 11.77 -17.71
N GLY A 218 15.64 12.99 -18.09
CA GLY A 218 15.16 14.22 -17.46
C GLY A 218 13.65 14.40 -17.55
N GLU A 219 13.03 14.18 -18.69
CA GLU A 219 11.57 14.32 -18.87
C GLU A 219 10.79 13.29 -18.03
N LYS A 220 11.23 12.02 -18.08
CA LYS A 220 10.62 10.94 -17.29
C LYS A 220 10.75 11.21 -15.79
N ARG A 221 11.94 11.63 -15.34
CA ARG A 221 12.18 12.03 -13.94
C ARG A 221 11.24 13.16 -13.54
N ASN A 222 11.13 14.22 -14.33
CA ASN A 222 10.32 15.39 -14.00
C ASN A 222 8.83 15.03 -13.91
N ALA A 223 8.31 14.18 -14.81
CA ALA A 223 6.94 13.70 -14.75
C ALA A 223 6.65 12.91 -13.47
N ILE A 224 7.55 11.99 -13.09
CA ILE A 224 7.42 11.18 -11.87
C ILE A 224 7.47 12.05 -10.62
N ILE A 225 8.44 12.97 -10.53
CA ILE A 225 8.61 13.85 -9.36
C ILE A 225 7.40 14.79 -9.24
N ALA A 226 6.94 15.40 -10.34
CA ALA A 226 5.78 16.29 -10.33
C ALA A 226 4.49 15.58 -9.84
N ALA A 227 4.31 14.30 -10.19
CA ALA A 227 3.15 13.51 -9.78
C ALA A 227 3.09 13.20 -8.28
N MET A 228 4.23 13.28 -7.56
CA MET A 228 4.30 12.93 -6.13
C MET A 228 4.84 14.06 -5.24
N SER A 229 4.96 15.27 -5.77
CA SER A 229 5.53 16.42 -5.08
C SER A 229 4.63 17.65 -5.22
N LYS A 230 4.86 18.64 -4.37
CA LYS A 230 4.25 19.98 -4.49
C LYS A 230 5.33 21.03 -4.81
N PRO A 231 5.04 21.98 -5.71
CA PRO A 231 5.99 23.06 -5.96
C PRO A 231 6.09 23.96 -4.73
N THR A 232 7.32 24.34 -4.37
CA THR A 232 7.60 25.34 -3.33
C THR A 232 7.71 26.72 -3.95
N LYS A 233 7.62 27.78 -3.12
CA LYS A 233 7.79 29.18 -3.55
C LYS A 233 9.20 29.45 -4.08
N ASP A 234 10.19 28.68 -3.66
CA ASP A 234 11.60 28.85 -3.98
C ASP A 234 12.03 28.04 -5.22
N GLY A 235 11.08 27.47 -5.97
CA GLY A 235 11.34 26.79 -7.23
C GLY A 235 11.81 25.33 -7.08
N PHE A 236 11.50 24.69 -5.96
CA PHE A 236 11.75 23.28 -5.72
C PHE A 236 10.47 22.46 -5.82
N TRP A 237 10.64 21.13 -5.93
CA TRP A 237 9.63 20.14 -5.65
C TRP A 237 9.82 19.60 -4.24
N GLU A 238 8.81 19.72 -3.37
CA GLU A 238 8.78 19.07 -2.06
C GLU A 238 8.06 17.73 -2.16
N LEU A 239 8.77 16.64 -1.91
CA LEU A 239 8.23 15.27 -1.98
C LEU A 239 7.15 15.06 -0.91
N GLN A 240 5.95 14.63 -1.30
CA GLN A 240 4.80 14.46 -0.41
C GLN A 240 4.66 13.05 0.17
N ARG A 241 5.42 12.10 -0.35
CA ARG A 241 5.47 10.71 0.12
C ARG A 241 6.87 10.14 -0.11
N ASP A 242 7.20 9.07 0.62
CA ASP A 242 8.44 8.34 0.41
C ASP A 242 8.46 7.71 -0.99
N TYR A 243 9.67 7.63 -1.57
CA TYR A 243 9.88 7.04 -2.89
C TYR A 243 11.10 6.12 -2.91
N VAL A 244 10.89 4.84 -3.27
CA VAL A 244 11.96 3.85 -3.30
C VAL A 244 12.53 3.73 -4.70
N LEU A 245 13.87 3.79 -4.77
CA LEU A 245 14.65 3.62 -6.00
C LEU A 245 15.64 2.47 -5.84
N ALA A 246 15.89 1.76 -6.93
CA ALA A 246 16.61 0.49 -6.94
C ALA A 246 18.09 0.58 -6.54
N SER A 247 18.66 1.79 -6.47
CA SER A 247 20.05 1.98 -6.03
C SER A 247 20.31 3.39 -5.52
N PRO A 248 21.37 3.59 -4.68
CA PRO A 248 21.80 4.91 -4.22
C PRO A 248 22.13 5.88 -5.37
N SER A 249 22.75 5.40 -6.45
CA SER A 249 23.12 6.26 -7.59
C SER A 249 21.89 6.70 -8.39
N THR A 250 20.91 5.81 -8.58
CA THR A 250 19.63 6.19 -9.19
C THR A 250 18.92 7.22 -8.32
N ALA A 251 18.87 7.01 -7.01
CA ALA A 251 18.26 7.93 -6.06
C ALA A 251 18.95 9.31 -6.06
N ALA A 252 20.28 9.35 -6.02
CA ALA A 252 21.03 10.60 -6.09
C ALA A 252 20.80 11.36 -7.40
N SER A 253 20.75 10.63 -8.53
CA SER A 253 20.46 11.22 -9.84
C SER A 253 19.04 11.79 -9.92
N TYR A 254 18.06 11.08 -9.37
CA TYR A 254 16.68 11.56 -9.28
C TYR A 254 16.55 12.79 -8.36
N CYS A 255 17.21 12.79 -7.21
CA CYS A 255 17.19 13.93 -6.29
C CYS A 255 17.85 15.16 -6.92
N SER A 256 19.02 15.01 -7.54
CA SER A 256 19.82 16.14 -8.04
C SER A 256 19.46 16.59 -9.47
N GLY A 257 18.66 15.82 -10.21
CA GLY A 257 18.34 16.10 -11.62
C GLY A 257 19.54 16.01 -12.59
N ARG A 258 20.57 15.23 -12.23
CA ARG A 258 21.81 14.99 -13.01
C ARG A 258 22.38 13.62 -12.70
N SER A 259 23.27 13.10 -13.56
CA SER A 259 24.04 11.90 -13.24
C SER A 259 24.92 12.14 -12.01
N CYS A 260 24.80 11.26 -11.01
CA CYS A 260 25.44 11.42 -9.71
C CYS A 260 25.88 10.05 -9.16
N ASN A 261 27.07 9.99 -8.56
CA ASN A 261 27.51 8.80 -7.83
C ASN A 261 26.90 8.80 -6.41
N GLY A 262 25.76 8.11 -6.24
CA GLY A 262 25.07 8.10 -4.96
C GLY A 262 25.87 7.50 -3.81
N TRP A 263 26.76 6.55 -4.08
CA TRP A 263 27.60 5.96 -3.05
C TRP A 263 28.50 6.98 -2.36
N MET A 264 28.98 7.97 -3.09
CA MET A 264 29.85 9.04 -2.59
C MET A 264 29.07 10.24 -2.03
N HIS A 265 27.82 10.45 -2.48
CA HIS A 265 27.08 11.67 -2.17
C HIS A 265 26.02 11.52 -1.08
N TRP A 266 25.57 10.31 -0.80
CA TRP A 266 24.73 10.04 0.38
C TRP A 266 25.63 9.95 1.61
N ILE A 267 25.48 10.89 2.53
CA ILE A 267 26.33 11.07 3.71
C ILE A 267 25.45 10.98 4.96
N ASN A 268 25.88 10.27 6.00
CA ASN A 268 25.20 10.22 7.29
C ASN A 268 25.49 11.47 8.12
N ASP A 269 24.87 11.58 9.31
CA ASP A 269 25.08 12.70 10.23
C ASP A 269 26.51 12.78 10.79
N GLU A 270 27.27 11.68 10.73
CA GLU A 270 28.69 11.61 11.12
C GLU A 270 29.64 12.02 9.98
N GLY A 271 29.11 12.35 8.80
CA GLY A 271 29.89 12.77 7.64
C GLY A 271 30.47 11.62 6.80
N GLN A 272 30.07 10.38 7.06
CA GLN A 272 30.52 9.20 6.33
C GLN A 272 29.61 8.93 5.15
N SER A 273 30.21 8.58 3.99
CA SER A 273 29.48 8.20 2.78
C SER A 273 29.02 6.74 2.83
N LEU A 274 28.02 6.38 2.00
CA LEU A 274 27.63 4.99 1.82
C LEU A 274 28.81 4.11 1.34
N ASP A 275 29.71 4.67 0.52
CA ASP A 275 30.89 3.96 0.00
C ASP A 275 31.84 3.58 1.14
N GLU A 276 32.08 4.52 2.07
CA GLU A 276 32.95 4.29 3.24
C GLU A 276 32.36 3.26 4.21
N LEU A 277 31.02 3.24 4.38
CA LEU A 277 30.37 2.36 5.33
C LEU A 277 30.13 0.93 4.80
N TYR A 278 29.88 0.79 3.50
CA TYR A 278 29.39 -0.49 2.94
C TYR A 278 30.22 -1.08 1.82
N ARG A 279 31.28 -0.38 1.35
CA ARG A 279 32.14 -0.86 0.25
C ARG A 279 33.63 -0.91 0.57
N ASN A 280 34.08 -0.26 1.63
CA ASN A 280 35.48 -0.27 2.07
C ASN A 280 35.72 -1.33 3.16
N GLU A 281 35.30 -2.60 2.90
CA GLU A 281 35.85 -3.77 3.57
C GLU A 281 37.01 -4.39 2.79
#